data_d0c321aeb5f7258d9e7e4a079a549576
#
_entry.id   d0c321aeb5f7258d9e7e4a079a549576
#
_cell.length_a   1.000
_cell.length_b   1.000
_cell.length_c   1.000
_cell.angle_alpha   90.00
_cell.angle_beta   90.00
_cell.angle_gamma   90.00
#
_symmetry.space_group_name_H-M   'P 1'
#
loop_
_entity.id
_entity.type
_entity.pdbx_description
1 polymer ?
#
loop_
_entity_poly.entity_id
_entity_poly.type
_entity_poly.pdbx_seq_one_letter_code
_entity_poly.pdbx_strand_id
1 'polypeptide(L)'
;METNNTNNMEAQEFQQVLGIISQHRLRALQAVNSEILFTAWSVGAFVSARLKNSAWGSKTVMQLSEYLRAQDPTLRGYSRPSIYNMVSFYEAYSSAQFAEYKENLKLDRFVQPSARQLENTLTIISPPARQLEESMPEFLGLTTITNHFEILNACKTIEERIFYILYSYKEKLNKMELRRCIKNHTFASLMGTKHNISKGLKEIYPQSVPMLKDTIFVDFLGLPQKYSEKRLRKSILANLKDFVLELGKDFLHYATELPLQVGNSTFKVDLVFYHRGLQCLVAVELKTGKFKPEHTGQLEFYLEALDRDVRRSNENPSIGILLCREADRSVVEYAMSRSLSPTMIAEYERQLIPKEVLQRSLDEFCSFLTDTKK
;
A
#
# COMPACT_ATOMS: atom_id res chain seq x y z
N MET A 1 -9.81 48.40 5.46
CA MET A 1 -8.68 47.40 5.46
C MET A 1 -8.59 46.58 6.77
N GLU A 2 -9.18 47.02 7.87
CA GLU A 2 -9.14 46.33 9.17
C GLU A 2 -10.05 45.09 9.30
N THR A 3 -11.18 45.07 8.61
CA THR A 3 -12.15 43.94 8.70
C THR A 3 -11.66 42.64 8.03
N ASN A 4 -10.76 42.73 7.02
CA ASN A 4 -10.20 41.53 6.38
C ASN A 4 -9.10 40.85 7.21
N ASN A 5 -8.45 41.57 8.11
CA ASN A 5 -7.36 41.07 8.94
C ASN A 5 -7.91 40.28 10.16
N THR A 6 -9.04 40.74 10.71
CA THR A 6 -9.73 40.10 11.84
C THR A 6 -10.34 38.76 11.42
N ASN A 7 -11.02 38.70 10.28
CA ASN A 7 -11.58 37.45 9.75
C ASN A 7 -10.50 36.38 9.45
N ASN A 8 -9.29 36.81 9.08
CA ASN A 8 -8.19 35.87 8.79
C ASN A 8 -7.52 35.34 10.08
N MET A 9 -7.50 36.15 11.16
CA MET A 9 -7.05 35.72 12.49
C MET A 9 -8.03 34.72 13.12
N GLU A 10 -9.33 34.99 13.10
CA GLU A 10 -10.37 34.07 13.62
C GLU A 10 -10.37 32.74 12.85
N ALA A 11 -10.20 32.75 11.54
CA ALA A 11 -10.10 31.54 10.73
C ALA A 11 -8.87 30.68 11.10
N GLN A 12 -7.73 31.31 11.45
CA GLN A 12 -6.54 30.60 11.91
C GLN A 12 -6.76 29.99 13.32
N GLU A 13 -7.42 30.71 14.21
CA GLU A 13 -7.78 30.19 15.55
C GLU A 13 -8.75 29.00 15.44
N PHE A 14 -9.75 29.07 14.56
CA PHE A 14 -10.67 27.94 14.30
C PHE A 14 -9.93 26.72 13.71
N GLN A 15 -8.95 26.93 12.83
CA GLN A 15 -8.11 25.84 12.34
C GLN A 15 -7.25 25.21 13.45
N GLN A 16 -6.74 26.00 14.39
CA GLN A 16 -6.01 25.48 15.56
C GLN A 16 -6.91 24.60 16.43
N VAL A 17 -8.13 25.05 16.72
CA VAL A 17 -9.11 24.27 17.50
C VAL A 17 -9.47 22.96 16.77
N LEU A 18 -9.69 23.02 15.44
CA LEU A 18 -9.94 21.84 14.63
C LEU A 18 -8.74 20.87 14.67
N GLY A 19 -7.52 21.41 14.64
CA GLY A 19 -6.30 20.64 14.81
C GLY A 19 -6.22 19.91 16.15
N ILE A 20 -6.52 20.60 17.23
CA ILE A 20 -6.58 20.02 18.60
C ILE A 20 -7.60 18.89 18.67
N ILE A 21 -8.82 19.12 18.19
CA ILE A 21 -9.89 18.11 18.18
C ILE A 21 -9.46 16.88 17.37
N SER A 22 -8.92 17.10 16.17
CA SER A 22 -8.48 16.03 15.28
C SER A 22 -7.35 15.20 15.89
N GLN A 23 -6.40 15.85 16.57
CA GLN A 23 -5.29 15.19 17.24
C GLN A 23 -5.77 14.30 18.40
N HIS A 24 -6.68 14.82 19.25
CA HIS A 24 -7.23 14.02 20.36
C HIS A 24 -8.08 12.86 19.87
N ARG A 25 -8.89 13.04 18.83
CA ARG A 25 -9.66 11.95 18.21
C ARG A 25 -8.74 10.86 17.65
N LEU A 26 -7.65 11.24 16.99
CA LEU A 26 -6.66 10.29 16.47
C LEU A 26 -6.01 9.49 17.60
N ARG A 27 -5.59 10.15 18.69
CA ARG A 27 -5.01 9.48 19.86
C ARG A 27 -5.98 8.49 20.50
N ALA A 28 -7.24 8.87 20.65
CA ALA A 28 -8.27 7.98 21.19
C ALA A 28 -8.46 6.72 20.31
N LEU A 29 -8.50 6.88 18.98
CA LEU A 29 -8.60 5.75 18.07
C LEU A 29 -7.36 4.84 18.11
N GLN A 30 -6.18 5.42 18.24
CA GLN A 30 -4.93 4.65 18.39
C GLN A 30 -4.91 3.86 19.71
N ALA A 31 -5.34 4.47 20.83
CA ALA A 31 -5.44 3.79 22.12
C ALA A 31 -6.39 2.59 22.06
N VAL A 32 -7.59 2.76 21.50
CA VAL A 32 -8.55 1.67 21.31
C VAL A 32 -7.97 0.56 20.42
N ASN A 33 -7.29 0.91 19.31
CA ASN A 33 -6.66 -0.08 18.45
C ASN A 33 -5.57 -0.87 19.20
N SER A 34 -4.75 -0.20 20.00
CA SER A 34 -3.71 -0.85 20.81
C SER A 34 -4.29 -1.85 21.79
N GLU A 35 -5.36 -1.48 22.50
CA GLU A 35 -6.04 -2.38 23.45
C GLU A 35 -6.63 -3.63 22.77
N ILE A 36 -7.21 -3.47 21.57
CA ILE A 36 -7.69 -4.60 20.77
C ILE A 36 -6.55 -5.54 20.38
N LEU A 37 -5.42 -4.98 19.98
CA LEU A 37 -4.23 -5.76 19.61
C LEU A 37 -3.62 -6.47 20.84
N PHE A 38 -3.50 -5.80 21.98
CA PHE A 38 -3.03 -6.40 23.24
C PHE A 38 -3.95 -7.54 23.70
N THR A 39 -5.25 -7.35 23.62
CA THR A 39 -6.22 -8.42 23.91
C THR A 39 -6.00 -9.63 22.99
N ALA A 40 -5.87 -9.41 21.68
CA ALA A 40 -5.63 -10.49 20.72
C ALA A 40 -4.29 -11.19 20.96
N TRP A 41 -3.24 -10.43 21.30
CA TRP A 41 -1.92 -10.93 21.65
C TRP A 41 -1.96 -11.81 22.90
N SER A 42 -2.54 -11.33 23.99
CA SER A 42 -2.60 -12.02 25.27
C SER A 42 -3.45 -13.29 25.21
N VAL A 43 -4.62 -13.23 24.57
CA VAL A 43 -5.46 -14.41 24.32
C VAL A 43 -4.72 -15.41 23.41
N GLY A 44 -4.09 -14.95 22.35
CA GLY A 44 -3.30 -15.77 21.45
C GLY A 44 -2.16 -16.47 22.16
N ALA A 45 -1.38 -15.77 22.97
CA ALA A 45 -0.28 -16.31 23.77
C ALA A 45 -0.76 -17.39 24.76
N PHE A 46 -1.83 -17.08 25.50
CA PHE A 46 -2.39 -18.01 26.47
C PHE A 46 -2.88 -19.31 25.81
N VAL A 47 -3.65 -19.20 24.73
CA VAL A 47 -4.19 -20.37 24.03
C VAL A 47 -3.08 -21.16 23.31
N SER A 48 -2.12 -20.48 22.68
CA SER A 48 -0.94 -21.13 22.05
C SER A 48 -0.16 -21.97 23.06
N ALA A 49 0.15 -21.42 24.23
CA ALA A 49 0.85 -22.15 25.29
C ALA A 49 0.09 -23.42 25.73
N ARG A 50 -1.23 -23.37 25.82
CA ARG A 50 -2.07 -24.52 26.21
C ARG A 50 -2.16 -25.57 25.12
N LEU A 51 -2.23 -25.15 23.85
CA LEU A 51 -2.22 -26.05 22.71
C LEU A 51 -0.88 -26.79 22.57
N LYS A 52 0.25 -26.09 22.75
CA LYS A 52 1.61 -26.67 22.68
C LYS A 52 1.88 -27.71 23.79
N ASN A 53 1.37 -27.44 24.98
CA ASN A 53 1.55 -28.36 26.12
C ASN A 53 0.55 -29.52 26.12
N SER A 54 -0.15 -29.77 25.01
CA SER A 54 -1.15 -30.83 24.84
C SER A 54 -2.29 -30.80 25.91
N ALA A 55 -2.40 -29.69 26.67
CA ALA A 55 -3.45 -29.52 27.67
C ALA A 55 -4.81 -29.24 27.02
N TRP A 56 -4.82 -28.65 25.80
CA TRP A 56 -6.00 -28.30 25.07
C TRP A 56 -5.99 -28.88 23.66
N GLY A 57 -7.16 -29.35 23.22
CA GLY A 57 -7.40 -29.74 21.84
C GLY A 57 -8.39 -28.79 21.14
N SER A 58 -8.69 -29.07 19.89
CA SER A 58 -9.64 -28.28 19.09
C SER A 58 -11.05 -28.21 19.71
N LYS A 59 -11.46 -29.26 20.45
CA LYS A 59 -12.72 -29.31 21.18
C LYS A 59 -12.74 -28.33 22.35
N THR A 60 -11.61 -28.19 23.07
CA THR A 60 -11.48 -27.27 24.21
C THR A 60 -11.56 -25.79 23.76
N VAL A 61 -10.97 -25.44 22.60
CA VAL A 61 -11.10 -24.08 22.04
C VAL A 61 -12.56 -23.77 21.66
N MET A 62 -13.31 -24.76 21.20
CA MET A 62 -14.75 -24.61 20.93
C MET A 62 -15.52 -24.35 22.24
N GLN A 63 -15.25 -25.14 23.27
CA GLN A 63 -15.85 -24.96 24.60
C GLN A 63 -15.52 -23.59 25.22
N LEU A 64 -14.28 -23.11 25.03
CA LEU A 64 -13.90 -21.76 25.42
C LEU A 64 -14.76 -20.70 24.72
N SER A 65 -14.95 -20.81 23.42
CA SER A 65 -15.80 -19.87 22.67
C SER A 65 -17.25 -19.87 23.16
N GLU A 66 -17.80 -21.05 23.45
CA GLU A 66 -19.15 -21.22 24.01
C GLU A 66 -19.26 -20.63 25.42
N TYR A 67 -18.28 -20.90 26.28
CA TYR A 67 -18.20 -20.38 27.63
C TYR A 67 -18.17 -18.83 27.64
N LEU A 68 -17.28 -18.20 26.83
CA LEU A 68 -17.18 -16.74 26.75
C LEU A 68 -18.52 -16.11 26.32
N ARG A 69 -19.20 -16.72 25.35
CA ARG A 69 -20.51 -16.25 24.88
C ARG A 69 -21.61 -16.39 25.94
N ALA A 70 -21.54 -17.47 26.73
CA ALA A 70 -22.52 -17.71 27.81
C ALA A 70 -22.32 -16.74 28.96
N GLN A 71 -21.08 -16.41 29.32
CA GLN A 71 -20.78 -15.45 30.42
C GLN A 71 -21.13 -14.01 30.05
N ASP A 72 -20.84 -13.61 28.79
CA ASP A 72 -21.17 -12.27 28.31
C ASP A 72 -21.62 -12.33 26.83
N PRO A 73 -22.95 -12.31 26.58
CA PRO A 73 -23.49 -12.31 25.22
C PRO A 73 -23.10 -11.09 24.36
N THR A 74 -22.58 -10.02 24.98
CA THR A 74 -22.13 -8.81 24.27
C THR A 74 -20.71 -8.98 23.70
N LEU A 75 -19.92 -9.92 24.22
CA LEU A 75 -18.59 -10.23 23.73
C LEU A 75 -18.64 -10.76 22.28
N ARG A 76 -18.20 -9.92 21.36
CA ARG A 76 -18.08 -10.28 19.94
C ARG A 76 -16.60 -10.48 19.56
N GLY A 77 -16.36 -11.32 18.56
CA GLY A 77 -14.98 -11.52 18.07
C GLY A 77 -14.23 -12.70 18.71
N TYR A 78 -14.87 -13.48 19.60
CA TYR A 78 -14.26 -14.64 20.28
C TYR A 78 -14.85 -15.98 19.82
N SER A 79 -15.24 -16.07 18.53
CA SER A 79 -15.58 -17.34 17.92
C SER A 79 -14.35 -18.24 17.79
N ARG A 80 -14.55 -19.55 17.70
CA ARG A 80 -13.45 -20.52 17.49
C ARG A 80 -12.49 -20.09 16.38
N PRO A 81 -12.93 -19.71 15.16
CA PRO A 81 -12.02 -19.21 14.13
C PRO A 81 -11.27 -17.94 14.55
N SER A 82 -11.93 -17.01 15.24
CA SER A 82 -11.29 -15.78 15.72
C SER A 82 -10.22 -16.05 16.76
N ILE A 83 -10.45 -16.99 17.68
CA ILE A 83 -9.44 -17.41 18.67
C ILE A 83 -8.21 -18.00 17.97
N TYR A 84 -8.40 -18.86 16.94
CA TYR A 84 -7.27 -19.36 16.15
C TYR A 84 -6.54 -18.27 15.37
N ASN A 85 -7.24 -17.25 14.88
CA ASN A 85 -6.59 -16.08 14.28
C ASN A 85 -5.73 -15.32 15.29
N MET A 86 -6.17 -15.20 16.56
CA MET A 86 -5.37 -14.60 17.64
C MET A 86 -4.13 -15.45 17.96
N VAL A 87 -4.27 -16.78 17.96
CA VAL A 87 -3.11 -17.70 18.12
C VAL A 87 -2.12 -17.49 16.98
N SER A 88 -2.59 -17.48 15.74
CA SER A 88 -1.74 -17.24 14.56
C SER A 88 -1.07 -15.87 14.59
N PHE A 89 -1.78 -14.84 15.08
CA PHE A 89 -1.25 -13.49 15.27
C PHE A 89 -0.06 -13.50 16.26
N TYR A 90 -0.26 -14.09 17.43
CA TYR A 90 0.80 -14.21 18.42
C TYR A 90 1.99 -15.01 17.87
N GLU A 91 1.77 -16.22 17.36
CA GLU A 91 2.85 -17.12 16.91
C GLU A 91 3.67 -16.55 15.75
N ALA A 92 3.02 -15.85 14.82
CA ALA A 92 3.70 -15.25 13.68
C ALA A 92 4.65 -14.12 14.10
N TYR A 93 4.21 -13.26 15.02
CA TYR A 93 4.95 -12.04 15.37
C TYR A 93 5.79 -12.17 16.67
N SER A 94 5.62 -13.25 17.45
CA SER A 94 6.52 -13.62 18.54
C SER A 94 7.67 -14.55 18.13
N SER A 95 7.76 -14.92 16.84
CA SER A 95 8.79 -15.80 16.32
C SER A 95 10.19 -15.13 16.35
N ALA A 96 11.24 -15.91 16.66
CA ALA A 96 12.61 -15.42 16.62
C ALA A 96 13.00 -14.82 15.27
N GLN A 97 12.49 -15.42 14.18
CA GLN A 97 12.72 -14.93 12.83
C GLN A 97 12.09 -13.53 12.62
N PHE A 98 10.89 -13.28 13.14
CA PHE A 98 10.27 -11.94 13.05
C PHE A 98 11.05 -10.91 13.89
N ALA A 99 11.55 -11.30 15.07
CA ALA A 99 12.37 -10.43 15.92
C ALA A 99 13.67 -9.99 15.21
N GLU A 100 14.34 -10.90 14.51
CA GLU A 100 15.52 -10.60 13.69
C GLU A 100 15.19 -9.59 12.57
N TYR A 101 14.11 -9.80 11.82
CA TYR A 101 13.67 -8.85 10.79
C TYR A 101 13.31 -7.48 11.38
N LYS A 102 12.66 -7.45 12.54
CA LYS A 102 12.31 -6.22 13.25
C LYS A 102 13.54 -5.38 13.57
N GLU A 103 14.59 -6.03 14.10
CA GLU A 103 15.86 -5.36 14.43
C GLU A 103 16.61 -4.90 13.20
N ASN A 104 16.78 -5.77 12.20
CA ASN A 104 17.49 -5.45 10.96
C ASN A 104 16.86 -4.26 10.23
N LEU A 105 15.53 -4.20 10.15
CA LEU A 105 14.79 -3.13 9.50
C LEU A 105 14.54 -1.92 10.42
N LYS A 106 14.94 -1.97 11.69
CA LYS A 106 14.70 -0.92 12.70
C LYS A 106 13.24 -0.48 12.73
N LEU A 107 12.30 -1.43 12.77
CA LEU A 107 10.88 -1.16 12.62
C LEU A 107 10.30 -0.28 13.72
N ASP A 108 10.93 -0.24 14.91
CA ASP A 108 10.49 0.62 16.02
C ASP A 108 10.55 2.12 15.70
N ARG A 109 11.31 2.54 14.68
CA ARG A 109 11.36 3.93 14.21
C ARG A 109 10.02 4.45 13.64
N PHE A 110 9.11 3.56 13.26
CA PHE A 110 7.78 3.94 12.75
C PHE A 110 6.78 4.23 13.85
N VAL A 111 7.10 3.89 15.10
CA VAL A 111 6.21 4.08 16.25
C VAL A 111 6.47 5.46 16.85
N GLN A 112 5.41 6.23 17.09
CA GLN A 112 5.54 7.53 17.75
C GLN A 112 5.67 7.33 19.27
N PRO A 113 6.56 8.07 19.96
CA PRO A 113 6.78 7.94 21.42
C PRO A 113 5.56 8.26 22.30
N SER A 114 4.49 8.81 21.75
CA SER A 114 3.33 9.32 22.47
C SER A 114 2.38 8.25 23.04
N ALA A 115 2.52 6.98 22.66
CA ALA A 115 1.67 5.90 23.21
C ALA A 115 2.10 5.47 24.63
N ARG A 116 3.37 5.60 24.99
CA ARG A 116 3.92 5.16 26.29
C ARG A 116 3.57 6.04 27.50
N GLN A 117 3.20 7.29 27.30
CA GLN A 117 2.96 8.22 28.42
C GLN A 117 1.58 8.11 29.07
N LEU A 118 0.63 7.41 28.48
CA LEU A 118 -0.72 7.21 29.00
C LEU A 118 -0.88 6.00 29.95
N GLU A 119 0.12 5.12 30.01
CA GLU A 119 0.04 3.83 30.71
C GLU A 119 0.21 3.90 32.24
N ASN A 120 0.58 5.03 32.80
CA ASN A 120 0.84 5.11 34.25
C ASN A 120 -0.41 5.26 35.15
N THR A 121 -1.64 5.20 34.61
CA THR A 121 -2.82 5.58 35.39
C THR A 121 -3.86 4.49 35.63
N LEU A 122 -3.79 3.30 35.05
CA LEU A 122 -4.79 2.23 35.27
C LEU A 122 -4.14 0.88 35.57
N THR A 123 -3.86 0.66 36.84
CA THR A 123 -3.26 -0.57 37.35
C THR A 123 -4.36 -1.54 37.82
N ILE A 124 -4.93 -2.36 36.96
CA ILE A 124 -5.75 -3.52 37.35
C ILE A 124 -5.44 -4.73 36.43
N ILE A 125 -4.17 -5.03 36.17
CA ILE A 125 -3.81 -6.21 35.38
C ILE A 125 -2.85 -7.07 36.21
N SER A 126 -3.13 -8.39 36.25
CA SER A 126 -2.29 -9.38 36.94
C SER A 126 -0.88 -9.41 36.33
N PRO A 127 0.20 -9.61 37.15
CA PRO A 127 1.58 -9.56 36.69
C PRO A 127 1.90 -10.38 35.43
N PRO A 128 1.34 -11.59 35.22
CA PRO A 128 1.64 -12.37 34.00
C PRO A 128 1.07 -11.74 32.72
N ALA A 129 -0.09 -11.04 32.79
CA ALA A 129 -0.68 -10.39 31.64
C ALA A 129 0.16 -9.16 31.20
N ARG A 130 0.68 -8.42 32.16
CA ARG A 130 1.54 -7.25 31.90
C ARG A 130 2.84 -7.61 31.20
N GLN A 131 3.49 -8.72 31.57
CA GLN A 131 4.68 -9.22 30.89
C GLN A 131 4.41 -9.63 29.44
N LEU A 132 3.22 -10.18 29.15
CA LEU A 132 2.80 -10.55 27.80
C LEU A 132 2.51 -9.32 26.93
N GLU A 133 1.96 -8.26 27.51
CA GLU A 133 1.73 -6.98 26.82
C GLU A 133 3.04 -6.29 26.46
N GLU A 134 4.00 -6.25 27.38
CA GLU A 134 5.34 -5.68 27.18
C GLU A 134 6.13 -6.41 26.07
N SER A 135 5.77 -7.64 25.74
CA SER A 135 6.41 -8.43 24.69
C SER A 135 5.85 -8.18 23.28
N MET A 136 4.70 -7.52 23.14
CA MET A 136 4.12 -7.25 21.83
C MET A 136 4.90 -6.14 21.11
N PRO A 137 5.38 -6.36 19.88
CA PRO A 137 6.07 -5.33 19.12
C PRO A 137 5.16 -4.13 18.83
N GLU A 138 5.56 -2.92 19.27
CA GLU A 138 4.79 -1.68 19.08
C GLU A 138 4.48 -1.39 17.59
N PHE A 139 5.36 -1.80 16.69
CA PHE A 139 5.19 -1.72 15.24
C PHE A 139 3.85 -2.32 14.74
N LEU A 140 3.31 -3.33 15.42
CA LEU A 140 2.02 -3.94 15.05
C LEU A 140 0.86 -2.96 15.21
N GLY A 141 0.99 -1.95 16.07
CA GLY A 141 0.01 -0.88 16.26
C GLY A 141 -0.22 0.01 15.04
N LEU A 142 0.61 -0.08 14.02
CA LEU A 142 0.47 0.68 12.78
C LEU A 142 -0.77 0.31 11.96
N THR A 143 -1.33 -0.88 12.17
CA THR A 143 -2.55 -1.28 11.48
C THR A 143 -3.54 -1.97 12.42
N THR A 144 -4.74 -2.29 11.94
CA THR A 144 -5.81 -2.88 12.77
C THR A 144 -5.67 -4.40 12.87
N ILE A 145 -6.24 -5.01 13.92
CA ILE A 145 -6.26 -6.47 14.09
C ILE A 145 -6.91 -7.19 12.89
N THR A 146 -7.93 -6.60 12.30
CA THR A 146 -8.58 -7.16 11.11
C THR A 146 -7.67 -7.16 9.89
N ASN A 147 -6.83 -6.15 9.75
CA ASN A 147 -5.81 -6.10 8.70
C ASN A 147 -4.72 -7.15 8.96
N HIS A 148 -4.28 -7.32 10.21
CA HIS A 148 -3.34 -8.40 10.56
C HIS A 148 -3.87 -9.78 10.19
N PHE A 149 -5.15 -10.06 10.44
CA PHE A 149 -5.75 -11.33 10.06
C PHE A 149 -5.79 -11.53 8.54
N GLU A 150 -6.08 -10.49 7.75
CA GLU A 150 -6.00 -10.57 6.28
C GLU A 150 -4.56 -10.84 5.82
N ILE A 151 -3.58 -10.14 6.39
CA ILE A 151 -2.15 -10.32 6.08
C ILE A 151 -1.71 -11.76 6.39
N LEU A 152 -2.00 -12.26 7.60
CA LEU A 152 -1.60 -13.61 8.02
C LEU A 152 -2.24 -14.72 7.21
N ASN A 153 -3.48 -14.53 6.79
CA ASN A 153 -4.20 -15.53 5.98
C ASN A 153 -3.69 -15.60 4.53
N ALA A 154 -3.17 -14.51 4.00
CA ALA A 154 -2.81 -14.40 2.59
C ALA A 154 -1.29 -14.39 2.35
N CYS A 155 -0.51 -13.76 3.24
CA CYS A 155 0.94 -13.57 3.06
C CYS A 155 1.74 -14.69 3.73
N LYS A 156 2.64 -15.30 2.96
CA LYS A 156 3.42 -16.46 3.44
C LYS A 156 4.76 -16.04 4.04
N THR A 157 5.38 -14.96 3.55
CA THR A 157 6.70 -14.53 3.98
C THR A 157 6.63 -13.38 4.99
N ILE A 158 7.67 -13.21 5.79
CA ILE A 158 7.75 -12.12 6.78
C ILE A 158 7.86 -10.78 6.07
N GLU A 159 8.60 -10.74 4.96
CA GLU A 159 8.78 -9.55 4.13
C GLU A 159 7.45 -9.02 3.60
N GLU A 160 6.59 -9.90 3.06
CA GLU A 160 5.25 -9.53 2.64
C GLU A 160 4.41 -8.97 3.80
N ARG A 161 4.47 -9.61 4.97
CA ARG A 161 3.73 -9.18 6.15
C ARG A 161 4.15 -7.79 6.61
N ILE A 162 5.46 -7.56 6.73
CA ILE A 162 6.01 -6.26 7.11
C ILE A 162 5.62 -5.20 6.08
N PHE A 163 5.78 -5.50 4.78
CA PHE A 163 5.38 -4.60 3.72
C PHE A 163 3.91 -4.18 3.83
N TYR A 164 2.97 -5.13 3.96
CA TYR A 164 1.55 -4.79 4.02
C TYR A 164 1.15 -4.09 5.31
N ILE A 165 1.85 -4.30 6.43
CA ILE A 165 1.66 -3.49 7.65
C ILE A 165 2.03 -2.03 7.36
N LEU A 166 3.23 -1.78 6.82
CA LEU A 166 3.71 -0.44 6.47
C LEU A 166 2.87 0.21 5.37
N TYR A 167 2.51 -0.56 4.35
CA TYR A 167 1.71 -0.09 3.24
C TYR A 167 0.30 0.30 3.66
N SER A 168 -0.34 -0.53 4.51
CA SER A 168 -1.66 -0.21 5.06
C SER A 168 -1.65 1.05 5.95
N TYR A 169 -0.57 1.26 6.71
CA TYR A 169 -0.37 2.47 7.50
C TYR A 169 -0.22 3.71 6.63
N LYS A 170 0.70 3.66 5.65
CA LYS A 170 0.97 4.77 4.73
C LYS A 170 -0.27 5.16 3.94
N GLU A 171 -0.94 4.17 3.34
CA GLU A 171 -2.06 4.37 2.45
C GLU A 171 -3.42 4.42 3.19
N LYS A 172 -3.42 4.29 4.53
CA LYS A 172 -4.61 4.28 5.41
C LYS A 172 -5.67 3.29 4.93
N LEU A 173 -5.23 2.08 4.54
CA LEU A 173 -6.09 1.07 3.94
C LEU A 173 -7.02 0.45 4.98
N ASN A 174 -8.31 0.37 4.63
CA ASN A 174 -9.24 -0.48 5.34
C ASN A 174 -9.07 -1.96 4.93
N LYS A 175 -9.75 -2.87 5.64
CA LYS A 175 -9.69 -4.33 5.40
C LYS A 175 -9.94 -4.72 3.94
N MET A 176 -10.93 -4.11 3.28
CA MET A 176 -11.31 -4.47 1.91
C MET A 176 -10.30 -3.99 0.88
N GLU A 177 -9.76 -2.80 1.08
CA GLU A 177 -8.70 -2.21 0.25
C GLU A 177 -7.41 -3.01 0.39
N LEU A 178 -7.02 -3.36 1.62
CA LEU A 178 -5.84 -4.19 1.88
C LEU A 178 -5.97 -5.58 1.21
N ARG A 179 -7.13 -6.24 1.35
CA ARG A 179 -7.39 -7.53 0.68
C ARG A 179 -7.22 -7.44 -0.83
N ARG A 180 -7.65 -6.34 -1.45
CA ARG A 180 -7.46 -6.11 -2.89
C ARG A 180 -5.99 -5.91 -3.24
N CYS A 181 -5.25 -5.10 -2.45
CA CYS A 181 -3.82 -4.92 -2.65
C CYS A 181 -3.05 -6.24 -2.55
N ILE A 182 -3.41 -7.10 -1.59
CA ILE A 182 -2.80 -8.43 -1.45
C ILE A 182 -3.15 -9.31 -2.67
N LYS A 183 -4.43 -9.35 -3.06
CA LYS A 183 -4.88 -10.12 -4.22
C LYS A 183 -4.20 -9.69 -5.52
N ASN A 184 -3.96 -8.40 -5.66
CA ASN A 184 -3.29 -7.80 -6.81
C ASN A 184 -1.75 -7.80 -6.67
N HIS A 185 -1.20 -8.61 -5.77
CA HIS A 185 0.24 -8.80 -5.59
C HIS A 185 1.05 -7.48 -5.47
N THR A 186 0.48 -6.45 -4.81
CA THR A 186 1.10 -5.13 -4.68
C THR A 186 2.52 -5.19 -4.12
N PHE A 187 2.80 -6.11 -3.18
CA PHE A 187 4.14 -6.36 -2.67
C PHE A 187 5.11 -6.70 -3.80
N ALA A 188 4.78 -7.68 -4.64
CA ALA A 188 5.61 -8.08 -5.75
C ALA A 188 5.77 -6.96 -6.78
N SER A 189 4.72 -6.16 -7.05
CA SER A 189 4.78 -5.02 -7.95
C SER A 189 5.71 -3.91 -7.48
N LEU A 190 5.71 -3.60 -6.18
CA LEU A 190 6.49 -2.49 -5.63
C LEU A 190 7.90 -2.90 -5.20
N MET A 191 8.10 -4.16 -4.78
CA MET A 191 9.35 -4.63 -4.20
C MET A 191 10.24 -5.39 -5.19
N GLY A 192 9.74 -5.68 -6.35
CA GLY A 192 10.36 -6.68 -7.22
C GLY A 192 11.37 -6.20 -8.21
N THR A 193 11.50 -4.91 -8.50
CA THR A 193 12.42 -4.43 -9.54
C THR A 193 13.00 -3.07 -9.22
N LYS A 194 14.12 -2.76 -9.85
CA LYS A 194 14.55 -1.38 -10.06
C LYS A 194 13.51 -0.73 -10.99
N HIS A 195 13.03 0.44 -10.59
CA HIS A 195 12.04 1.18 -11.35
C HIS A 195 12.57 1.51 -12.75
N ASN A 196 11.86 1.07 -13.77
CA ASN A 196 12.13 1.37 -15.18
C ASN A 196 11.63 2.79 -15.50
N ILE A 197 12.24 3.79 -14.86
CA ILE A 197 11.84 5.20 -14.94
C ILE A 197 12.93 6.04 -15.56
N SER A 198 12.51 7.03 -16.35
CA SER A 198 13.40 7.97 -17.01
C SER A 198 14.10 8.91 -16.03
N LYS A 199 15.18 9.53 -16.48
CA LYS A 199 15.86 10.59 -15.76
C LYS A 199 14.91 11.78 -15.50
N GLY A 200 14.13 12.18 -16.52
CA GLY A 200 13.15 13.25 -16.40
C GLY A 200 12.10 12.99 -15.34
N LEU A 201 11.58 11.74 -15.21
CA LEU A 201 10.61 11.39 -14.18
C LEU A 201 11.21 11.53 -12.77
N LYS A 202 12.46 11.10 -12.57
CA LYS A 202 13.15 11.22 -11.28
C LYS A 202 13.41 12.68 -10.88
N GLU A 203 13.73 13.54 -11.84
CA GLU A 203 14.05 14.95 -11.61
C GLU A 203 12.80 15.78 -11.36
N ILE A 204 11.75 15.60 -12.17
CA ILE A 204 10.49 16.35 -12.06
C ILE A 204 9.66 15.86 -10.86
N TYR A 205 9.65 14.53 -10.64
CA TYR A 205 8.81 13.89 -9.63
C TYR A 205 9.62 12.96 -8.72
N PRO A 206 10.52 13.44 -7.86
CA PRO A 206 11.31 12.58 -6.97
C PRO A 206 10.43 11.68 -6.09
N GLN A 207 9.26 12.19 -5.69
CA GLN A 207 8.27 11.46 -4.86
C GLN A 207 7.45 10.42 -5.63
N SER A 208 7.51 10.40 -6.97
CA SER A 208 6.68 9.48 -7.78
C SER A 208 7.16 8.03 -7.74
N VAL A 209 8.45 7.82 -7.51
CA VAL A 209 9.08 6.49 -7.55
C VAL A 209 8.32 5.46 -6.72
N PRO A 210 7.91 5.72 -5.46
CA PRO A 210 7.12 4.79 -4.68
C PRO A 210 5.61 4.85 -4.95
N MET A 211 5.14 5.79 -5.78
CA MET A 211 3.72 5.96 -6.11
C MET A 211 3.34 5.25 -7.41
N LEU A 212 4.31 5.00 -8.27
CA LEU A 212 4.12 4.35 -9.57
C LEU A 212 4.66 2.92 -9.52
N LYS A 213 3.88 1.98 -10.04
CA LYS A 213 4.26 0.58 -10.12
C LYS A 213 4.86 0.28 -11.49
N ASP A 214 6.04 -0.35 -11.51
CA ASP A 214 6.68 -0.84 -12.74
C ASP A 214 6.22 -2.25 -13.15
N THR A 215 5.40 -2.87 -12.31
CA THR A 215 4.74 -4.15 -12.59
C THR A 215 3.27 -4.05 -12.24
N ILE A 216 2.41 -4.38 -13.20
CA ILE A 216 0.96 -4.33 -13.10
C ILE A 216 0.40 -5.72 -13.34
N PHE A 217 -0.31 -6.27 -12.37
CA PHE A 217 -0.91 -7.60 -12.49
C PHE A 217 -2.28 -7.50 -13.17
N VAL A 218 -2.44 -8.21 -14.26
CA VAL A 218 -3.65 -8.16 -15.09
C VAL A 218 -4.40 -9.49 -15.17
N ASP A 219 -4.15 -10.41 -14.24
CA ASP A 219 -4.80 -11.74 -14.19
C ASP A 219 -6.33 -11.63 -14.15
N PHE A 220 -6.86 -10.61 -13.48
CA PHE A 220 -8.30 -10.33 -13.39
C PHE A 220 -8.95 -9.96 -14.72
N LEU A 221 -8.15 -9.64 -15.76
CA LEU A 221 -8.68 -9.34 -17.09
C LEU A 221 -9.11 -10.59 -17.88
N GLY A 222 -8.73 -11.79 -17.43
CA GLY A 222 -9.09 -13.06 -18.07
C GLY A 222 -8.66 -13.16 -19.54
N LEU A 223 -7.49 -12.61 -19.88
CA LEU A 223 -7.00 -12.58 -21.27
C LEU A 223 -6.51 -13.96 -21.72
N PRO A 224 -6.78 -14.37 -22.98
CA PRO A 224 -6.21 -15.59 -23.54
C PRO A 224 -4.70 -15.42 -23.77
N GLN A 225 -3.99 -16.52 -24.09
CA GLN A 225 -2.53 -16.46 -24.33
C GLN A 225 -2.11 -15.48 -25.45
N LYS A 226 -2.94 -15.30 -26.47
CA LYS A 226 -2.72 -14.35 -27.58
C LYS A 226 -3.89 -13.41 -27.69
N TYR A 227 -3.62 -12.12 -27.70
CA TYR A 227 -4.63 -11.07 -27.83
C TYR A 227 -4.04 -9.80 -28.47
N SER A 228 -4.91 -8.94 -29.00
CA SER A 228 -4.54 -7.65 -29.58
C SER A 228 -4.61 -6.52 -28.54
N GLU A 229 -3.93 -5.40 -28.80
CA GLU A 229 -4.01 -4.17 -27.97
C GLU A 229 -5.45 -3.69 -27.80
N LYS A 230 -6.24 -3.75 -28.88
CA LYS A 230 -7.68 -3.44 -28.82
C LYS A 230 -8.45 -4.34 -27.83
N ARG A 231 -8.11 -5.64 -27.74
CA ARG A 231 -8.75 -6.56 -26.79
C ARG A 231 -8.27 -6.30 -25.37
N LEU A 232 -6.98 -6.04 -25.17
CA LEU A 232 -6.42 -5.64 -23.89
C LEU A 232 -7.14 -4.39 -23.36
N ARG A 233 -7.23 -3.33 -24.18
CA ARG A 233 -7.91 -2.09 -23.83
C ARG A 233 -9.40 -2.32 -23.47
N LYS A 234 -10.13 -3.11 -24.27
CA LYS A 234 -11.52 -3.45 -23.94
C LYS A 234 -11.66 -4.20 -22.63
N SER A 235 -10.76 -5.14 -22.33
CA SER A 235 -10.76 -5.87 -21.06
C SER A 235 -10.42 -4.96 -19.88
N ILE A 236 -9.50 -4.03 -20.02
CA ILE A 236 -9.20 -3.00 -19.03
C ILE A 236 -10.43 -2.15 -18.75
N LEU A 237 -11.13 -1.69 -19.77
CA LEU A 237 -12.35 -0.88 -19.62
C LEU A 237 -13.47 -1.66 -18.95
N ALA A 238 -13.66 -2.93 -19.30
CA ALA A 238 -14.66 -3.79 -18.67
C ALA A 238 -14.38 -4.02 -17.17
N ASN A 239 -13.10 -3.95 -16.76
CA ASN A 239 -12.62 -4.14 -15.39
C ASN A 239 -11.92 -2.87 -14.86
N LEU A 240 -12.36 -1.69 -15.30
CA LEU A 240 -11.69 -0.42 -15.03
C LEU A 240 -11.47 -0.16 -13.54
N LYS A 241 -12.42 -0.53 -12.70
CA LYS A 241 -12.31 -0.38 -11.25
C LYS A 241 -11.13 -1.16 -10.67
N ASP A 242 -10.95 -2.41 -11.09
CA ASP A 242 -9.85 -3.24 -10.60
C ASP A 242 -8.51 -2.79 -11.19
N PHE A 243 -8.51 -2.33 -12.44
CA PHE A 243 -7.33 -1.78 -13.08
C PHE A 243 -6.85 -0.48 -12.43
N VAL A 244 -7.75 0.45 -12.11
CA VAL A 244 -7.41 1.68 -11.38
C VAL A 244 -6.85 1.37 -9.99
N LEU A 245 -7.42 0.39 -9.29
CA LEU A 245 -6.90 -0.05 -8.00
C LEU A 245 -5.53 -0.72 -8.12
N GLU A 246 -5.27 -1.39 -9.22
CA GLU A 246 -3.95 -1.96 -9.52
C GLU A 246 -2.92 -0.87 -9.79
N LEU A 247 -3.25 0.17 -10.54
CA LEU A 247 -2.38 1.33 -10.72
C LEU A 247 -2.08 2.05 -9.40
N GLY A 248 -3.09 2.24 -8.57
CA GLY A 248 -3.01 2.92 -7.27
C GLY A 248 -4.26 3.76 -6.99
N LYS A 249 -4.56 4.00 -5.71
CA LYS A 249 -5.79 4.71 -5.29
C LYS A 249 -5.85 6.19 -5.70
N ASP A 250 -4.72 6.79 -6.04
CA ASP A 250 -4.65 8.19 -6.47
C ASP A 250 -4.86 8.37 -7.98
N PHE A 251 -5.07 7.28 -8.72
CA PHE A 251 -5.41 7.34 -10.15
C PHE A 251 -6.91 7.50 -10.35
N LEU A 252 -7.28 8.44 -11.20
CA LEU A 252 -8.65 8.68 -11.68
C LEU A 252 -8.66 8.51 -13.20
N HIS A 253 -9.60 7.71 -13.73
CA HIS A 253 -9.75 7.59 -15.18
C HIS A 253 -10.24 8.92 -15.77
N TYR A 254 -9.49 9.47 -16.70
CA TYR A 254 -9.81 10.71 -17.40
C TYR A 254 -10.45 10.46 -18.75
N ALA A 255 -9.78 9.68 -19.62
CA ALA A 255 -10.28 9.40 -20.97
C ALA A 255 -9.72 8.07 -21.53
N THR A 256 -10.41 7.56 -22.55
CA THR A 256 -9.98 6.40 -23.36
C THR A 256 -9.95 6.83 -24.83
N GLU A 257 -8.92 6.41 -25.56
CA GLU A 257 -8.67 6.79 -26.96
C GLU A 257 -8.78 8.32 -27.14
N LEU A 258 -8.15 9.08 -26.22
CA LEU A 258 -8.21 10.54 -26.24
C LEU A 258 -7.61 11.06 -27.56
N PRO A 259 -8.40 11.74 -28.40
CA PRO A 259 -7.89 12.32 -29.62
C PRO A 259 -7.05 13.56 -29.33
N LEU A 260 -5.86 13.63 -29.86
CA LEU A 260 -4.96 14.78 -29.84
C LEU A 260 -4.80 15.30 -31.28
N GLN A 261 -5.23 16.53 -31.53
CA GLN A 261 -5.09 17.16 -32.84
C GLN A 261 -3.76 17.91 -32.90
N VAL A 262 -2.81 17.44 -33.68
CA VAL A 262 -1.54 18.12 -33.89
C VAL A 262 -1.35 18.42 -35.37
N GLY A 263 -1.40 19.69 -35.73
CA GLY A 263 -1.45 20.11 -37.12
C GLY A 263 -2.70 19.54 -37.82
N ASN A 264 -2.49 18.89 -38.96
CA ASN A 264 -3.57 18.27 -39.73
C ASN A 264 -3.83 16.78 -39.39
N SER A 265 -3.16 16.26 -38.35
CA SER A 265 -3.24 14.85 -37.98
C SER A 265 -3.88 14.67 -36.62
N THR A 266 -4.68 13.61 -36.49
CA THR A 266 -5.28 13.21 -35.21
C THR A 266 -4.60 11.96 -34.69
N PHE A 267 -4.05 12.03 -33.49
CA PHE A 267 -3.44 10.93 -32.76
C PHE A 267 -4.36 10.50 -31.63
N LYS A 268 -4.20 9.29 -31.10
CA LYS A 268 -5.03 8.80 -30.00
C LYS A 268 -4.17 8.17 -28.93
N VAL A 269 -4.32 8.65 -27.71
CA VAL A 269 -3.72 8.03 -26.52
C VAL A 269 -4.64 6.91 -26.04
N ASP A 270 -4.11 5.71 -25.80
CA ASP A 270 -4.94 4.56 -25.42
C ASP A 270 -5.78 4.80 -24.15
N LEU A 271 -5.14 5.20 -23.06
CA LEU A 271 -5.78 5.53 -21.79
C LEU A 271 -5.14 6.77 -21.18
N VAL A 272 -5.94 7.65 -20.62
CA VAL A 272 -5.45 8.80 -19.86
C VAL A 272 -6.08 8.78 -18.48
N PHE A 273 -5.24 8.93 -17.47
CA PHE A 273 -5.63 9.06 -16.07
C PHE A 273 -5.21 10.42 -15.53
N TYR A 274 -5.76 10.78 -14.38
CA TYR A 274 -5.30 11.90 -13.57
C TYR A 274 -4.77 11.36 -12.25
N HIS A 275 -3.56 11.75 -11.85
CA HIS A 275 -2.96 11.33 -10.57
C HIS A 275 -3.10 12.44 -9.54
N ARG A 276 -3.95 12.23 -8.53
CA ARG A 276 -4.27 13.24 -7.51
C ARG A 276 -3.07 13.71 -6.70
N GLY A 277 -2.23 12.79 -6.26
CA GLY A 277 -1.06 13.12 -5.43
C GLY A 277 0.04 13.88 -6.18
N LEU A 278 0.17 13.63 -7.49
CA LEU A 278 1.15 14.30 -8.36
C LEU A 278 0.53 15.49 -9.11
N GLN A 279 -0.79 15.64 -9.09
CA GLN A 279 -1.55 16.68 -9.76
C GLN A 279 -1.20 16.80 -11.26
N CYS A 280 -1.18 15.68 -11.96
CA CYS A 280 -0.81 15.62 -13.37
C CYS A 280 -1.65 14.61 -14.14
N LEU A 281 -1.70 14.79 -15.48
CA LEU A 281 -2.22 13.77 -16.39
C LEU A 281 -1.21 12.62 -16.51
N VAL A 282 -1.72 11.41 -16.69
CA VAL A 282 -0.91 10.20 -16.91
C VAL A 282 -1.39 9.50 -18.16
N ALA A 283 -0.57 9.55 -19.21
CA ALA A 283 -0.81 8.84 -20.45
C ALA A 283 -0.34 7.38 -20.32
N VAL A 284 -1.19 6.42 -20.61
CA VAL A 284 -0.84 5.01 -20.66
C VAL A 284 -0.98 4.50 -22.08
N GLU A 285 0.12 4.06 -22.65
CA GLU A 285 0.19 3.41 -23.97
C GLU A 285 0.32 1.90 -23.77
N LEU A 286 -0.50 1.12 -24.48
CA LEU A 286 -0.60 -0.32 -24.34
C LEU A 286 0.17 -1.03 -25.46
N LYS A 287 1.02 -1.98 -25.11
CA LYS A 287 1.70 -2.86 -26.05
C LYS A 287 1.55 -4.32 -25.64
N THR A 288 1.13 -5.17 -26.57
CA THR A 288 0.94 -6.61 -26.32
C THR A 288 2.20 -7.46 -26.53
N GLY A 289 3.30 -6.83 -26.96
CA GLY A 289 4.59 -7.45 -27.18
C GLY A 289 5.66 -7.00 -26.18
N LYS A 290 6.91 -7.32 -26.53
CA LYS A 290 8.08 -6.83 -25.82
C LYS A 290 8.27 -5.33 -26.03
N PHE A 291 8.84 -4.68 -25.01
CA PHE A 291 9.30 -3.31 -25.13
C PHE A 291 10.28 -3.13 -26.29
N LYS A 292 10.13 -2.03 -27.01
CA LYS A 292 11.07 -1.59 -28.05
C LYS A 292 11.35 -0.09 -27.86
N PRO A 293 12.61 0.36 -28.07
CA PRO A 293 12.98 1.77 -27.93
C PRO A 293 12.12 2.74 -28.77
N GLU A 294 11.62 2.30 -29.92
CA GLU A 294 10.75 3.11 -30.79
C GLU A 294 9.43 3.52 -30.14
N HIS A 295 8.96 2.76 -29.12
CA HIS A 295 7.72 3.08 -28.40
C HIS A 295 7.83 4.34 -27.55
N THR A 296 9.04 4.71 -27.10
CA THR A 296 9.25 5.90 -26.26
C THR A 296 8.98 7.19 -27.01
N GLY A 297 9.38 7.26 -28.29
CA GLY A 297 9.13 8.45 -29.11
C GLY A 297 7.64 8.76 -29.30
N GLN A 298 6.80 7.72 -29.47
CA GLN A 298 5.35 7.90 -29.53
C GLN A 298 4.79 8.45 -28.22
N LEU A 299 5.23 7.90 -27.08
CA LEU A 299 4.79 8.33 -25.77
C LEU A 299 5.25 9.76 -25.47
N GLU A 300 6.50 10.11 -25.75
CA GLU A 300 7.03 11.46 -25.58
C GLU A 300 6.24 12.51 -26.38
N PHE A 301 5.89 12.16 -27.62
CA PHE A 301 5.04 13.02 -28.46
C PHE A 301 3.66 13.23 -27.83
N TYR A 302 3.07 12.19 -27.24
CA TYR A 302 1.78 12.32 -26.55
C TYR A 302 1.88 13.21 -25.31
N LEU A 303 2.97 13.12 -24.55
CA LEU A 303 3.16 13.99 -23.38
C LEU A 303 3.27 15.45 -23.78
N GLU A 304 4.02 15.76 -24.82
CA GLU A 304 4.12 17.14 -25.32
C GLU A 304 2.77 17.68 -25.78
N ALA A 305 1.97 16.86 -26.50
CA ALA A 305 0.65 17.27 -26.94
C ALA A 305 -0.34 17.44 -25.77
N LEU A 306 -0.29 16.55 -24.79
CA LEU A 306 -1.10 16.68 -23.56
C LEU A 306 -0.75 17.96 -22.77
N ASP A 307 0.54 18.25 -22.63
CA ASP A 307 1.02 19.41 -21.88
C ASP A 307 0.68 20.74 -22.56
N ARG A 308 0.63 20.77 -23.89
CA ARG A 308 0.26 21.98 -24.64
C ARG A 308 -1.25 22.21 -24.72
N ASP A 309 -2.01 21.15 -25.00
CA ASP A 309 -3.38 21.28 -25.47
C ASP A 309 -4.42 20.85 -24.45
N VAL A 310 -4.08 20.02 -23.45
CA VAL A 310 -5.03 19.43 -22.50
C VAL A 310 -4.76 19.83 -21.07
N ARG A 311 -3.49 19.90 -20.67
CA ARG A 311 -3.04 20.25 -19.31
C ARG A 311 -3.51 21.65 -18.92
N ARG A 312 -4.01 21.81 -17.71
CA ARG A 312 -4.35 23.09 -17.13
C ARG A 312 -3.12 23.77 -16.53
N SER A 313 -3.15 25.10 -16.40
CA SER A 313 -2.04 25.91 -15.89
C SER A 313 -1.65 25.59 -14.44
N ASN A 314 -2.57 25.05 -13.66
CA ASN A 314 -2.35 24.63 -12.27
C ASN A 314 -1.96 23.16 -12.12
N GLU A 315 -1.79 22.43 -13.22
CA GLU A 315 -1.36 21.04 -13.21
C GLU A 315 0.13 20.92 -13.53
N ASN A 316 0.75 19.88 -13.00
CA ASN A 316 2.14 19.56 -13.26
C ASN A 316 2.30 18.88 -14.63
N PRO A 317 3.50 18.79 -15.20
CA PRO A 317 3.76 18.11 -16.48
C PRO A 317 3.23 16.68 -16.51
N SER A 318 2.71 16.25 -17.65
CA SER A 318 2.13 14.93 -17.82
C SER A 318 3.18 13.81 -17.67
N ILE A 319 2.76 12.66 -17.13
CA ILE A 319 3.59 11.45 -17.00
C ILE A 319 3.17 10.41 -18.04
N GLY A 320 4.15 9.74 -18.66
CA GLY A 320 3.92 8.64 -19.59
C GLY A 320 4.22 7.28 -18.97
N ILE A 321 3.30 6.33 -19.12
CA ILE A 321 3.48 4.93 -18.77
C ILE A 321 3.34 4.09 -20.05
N LEU A 322 4.41 3.42 -20.45
CA LEU A 322 4.34 2.39 -21.47
C LEU A 322 4.10 1.04 -20.80
N LEU A 323 2.91 0.49 -20.98
CA LEU A 323 2.53 -0.80 -20.41
C LEU A 323 2.74 -1.90 -21.45
N CYS A 324 3.75 -2.74 -21.26
CA CYS A 324 4.11 -3.81 -22.17
C CYS A 324 4.10 -5.19 -21.48
N ARG A 325 4.06 -6.24 -22.28
CA ARG A 325 4.03 -7.61 -21.77
C ARG A 325 5.37 -8.02 -21.14
N GLU A 326 6.47 -7.61 -21.76
CA GLU A 326 7.82 -7.98 -21.36
C GLU A 326 8.78 -6.83 -21.67
N ALA A 327 9.70 -6.54 -20.78
CA ALA A 327 10.74 -5.52 -20.98
C ALA A 327 12.12 -6.10 -20.64
N ASP A 328 13.02 -6.11 -21.62
CA ASP A 328 14.42 -6.40 -21.36
C ASP A 328 15.05 -5.24 -20.60
N ARG A 329 15.54 -5.53 -19.41
CA ARG A 329 16.07 -4.53 -18.49
C ARG A 329 17.20 -3.70 -19.09
N SER A 330 18.12 -4.33 -19.82
CA SER A 330 19.24 -3.62 -20.44
C SER A 330 18.74 -2.69 -21.54
N VAL A 331 17.78 -3.14 -22.36
CA VAL A 331 17.19 -2.32 -23.41
C VAL A 331 16.43 -1.13 -22.82
N VAL A 332 15.69 -1.33 -21.74
CA VAL A 332 14.98 -0.26 -21.01
C VAL A 332 15.96 0.75 -20.42
N GLU A 333 17.00 0.28 -19.75
CA GLU A 333 18.03 1.15 -19.16
C GLU A 333 18.68 2.03 -20.21
N TYR A 334 19.07 1.49 -21.35
CA TYR A 334 19.64 2.26 -22.48
C TYR A 334 18.63 3.26 -23.04
N ALA A 335 17.37 2.88 -23.24
CA ALA A 335 16.35 3.76 -23.79
C ALA A 335 16.01 4.92 -22.83
N MET A 336 15.97 4.65 -21.51
CA MET A 336 15.56 5.62 -20.50
C MET A 336 16.69 6.50 -19.96
N SER A 337 17.95 6.10 -20.15
CA SER A 337 19.11 6.78 -19.55
C SER A 337 19.25 8.27 -19.93
N ARG A 338 18.79 8.63 -21.12
CA ARG A 338 18.88 10.00 -21.66
C ARG A 338 17.53 10.70 -21.83
N SER A 339 16.41 9.99 -21.62
CA SER A 339 15.07 10.58 -21.75
C SER A 339 14.85 11.62 -20.64
N LEU A 340 14.57 12.85 -21.05
CA LEU A 340 14.20 13.97 -20.18
C LEU A 340 12.68 14.05 -19.97
N SER A 341 11.90 13.32 -20.76
CA SER A 341 10.46 13.22 -20.60
C SER A 341 10.13 12.36 -19.39
N PRO A 342 9.13 12.73 -18.57
CA PRO A 342 8.74 11.99 -17.38
C PRO A 342 8.01 10.70 -17.74
N THR A 343 8.76 9.67 -18.10
CA THR A 343 8.25 8.39 -18.59
C THR A 343 8.69 7.20 -17.75
N MET A 344 7.83 6.16 -17.73
CA MET A 344 8.07 4.88 -17.09
C MET A 344 7.68 3.73 -18.02
N ILE A 345 8.39 2.62 -17.93
CA ILE A 345 8.02 1.37 -18.58
C ILE A 345 7.54 0.40 -17.51
N ALA A 346 6.31 -0.07 -17.65
CA ALA A 346 5.71 -1.05 -16.77
C ALA A 346 5.45 -2.37 -17.51
N GLU A 347 5.68 -3.48 -16.82
CA GLU A 347 5.35 -4.82 -17.29
C GLU A 347 4.05 -5.32 -16.68
N TYR A 348 3.24 -6.05 -17.45
CA TYR A 348 2.02 -6.66 -16.93
C TYR A 348 2.02 -8.21 -16.91
N GLU A 349 3.14 -8.87 -17.22
CA GLU A 349 3.38 -10.30 -16.95
C GLU A 349 4.77 -10.48 -16.31
N ARG A 350 4.87 -11.39 -15.32
CA ARG A 350 6.09 -11.42 -14.52
C ARG A 350 6.61 -12.80 -14.14
N GLN A 351 7.96 -12.87 -14.03
CA GLN A 351 8.68 -13.97 -13.39
C GLN A 351 8.81 -13.73 -11.86
N LEU A 352 8.98 -14.81 -11.09
CA LEU A 352 9.19 -14.74 -9.63
C LEU A 352 10.45 -13.91 -9.29
N ILE A 353 10.30 -13.04 -8.29
CA ILE A 353 11.38 -12.15 -7.83
C ILE A 353 12.30 -12.90 -6.87
N PRO A 354 13.65 -12.79 -7.00
CA PRO A 354 14.59 -13.32 -6.04
C PRO A 354 14.45 -12.69 -4.65
N LYS A 355 14.64 -13.51 -3.60
CA LYS A 355 14.45 -13.09 -2.20
C LYS A 355 15.36 -11.93 -1.79
N GLU A 356 16.59 -11.91 -2.30
CA GLU A 356 17.60 -10.87 -2.02
C GLU A 356 17.18 -9.50 -2.59
N VAL A 357 16.51 -9.51 -3.74
CA VAL A 357 15.96 -8.30 -4.37
C VAL A 357 14.81 -7.76 -3.54
N LEU A 358 13.90 -8.64 -3.08
CA LEU A 358 12.78 -8.29 -2.22
C LEU A 358 13.25 -7.64 -0.91
N GLN A 359 14.28 -8.19 -0.28
CA GLN A 359 14.80 -7.69 0.99
C GLN A 359 15.38 -6.28 0.82
N ARG A 360 16.21 -6.05 -0.21
CA ARG A 360 16.77 -4.73 -0.50
C ARG A 360 15.69 -3.70 -0.77
N SER A 361 14.70 -4.04 -1.58
CA SER A 361 13.61 -3.12 -1.91
C SER A 361 12.72 -2.82 -0.70
N LEU A 362 12.59 -3.75 0.24
CA LEU A 362 11.89 -3.52 1.51
C LEU A 362 12.68 -2.54 2.39
N ASP A 363 14.02 -2.66 2.46
CA ASP A 363 14.87 -1.70 3.17
C ASP A 363 14.75 -0.28 2.59
N GLU A 364 14.78 -0.15 1.26
CA GLU A 364 14.60 1.13 0.55
C GLU A 364 13.21 1.72 0.83
N PHE A 365 12.17 0.89 0.80
CA PHE A 365 10.80 1.30 1.12
C PHE A 365 10.66 1.78 2.57
N CYS A 366 11.25 1.05 3.51
CA CYS A 366 11.30 1.45 4.91
C CYS A 366 12.01 2.80 5.10
N SER A 367 13.13 3.02 4.40
CA SER A 367 13.89 4.28 4.47
C SER A 367 13.08 5.44 3.89
N PHE A 368 12.44 5.25 2.74
CA PHE A 368 11.56 6.25 2.14
C PHE A 368 10.41 6.68 3.07
N LEU A 369 9.77 5.74 3.77
CA LEU A 369 8.68 6.07 4.70
C LEU A 369 9.14 6.93 5.90
N THR A 370 10.41 6.86 6.28
CA THR A 370 10.98 7.70 7.33
C THR A 370 11.30 9.11 6.86
N ASP A 371 11.75 9.28 5.63
CA ASP A 371 12.14 10.59 5.07
C ASP A 371 10.91 11.46 4.74
N THR A 372 9.77 10.86 4.44
CA THR A 372 8.51 11.58 4.14
C THR A 372 7.84 12.19 5.39
N LYS A 373 8.40 11.97 6.60
CA LYS A 373 7.90 12.53 7.87
C LYS A 373 8.60 13.84 8.29
N LYS A 374 9.58 14.34 7.51
CA LYS A 374 10.16 15.66 7.65
C LYS A 374 9.45 16.65 6.73
#